data_f32e741081612028d163d1f69b3bef6a
#
_entry.id   f32e741081612028d163d1f69b3bef6a
#
_cell.length_a   1.000
_cell.length_b   1.000
_cell.length_c   1.000
_cell.angle_alpha   90.00
_cell.angle_beta   90.00
_cell.angle_gamma   90.00
#
_symmetry.space_group_name_H-M   'P 1'
#
loop_
_entity.id
_entity.type
_entity.pdbx_description
1 polymer ?
#
loop_
_entity_poly.entity_id
_entity_poly.type
_entity_poly.pdbx_seq_one_letter_code
_entity_poly.pdbx_strand_id
1 'polypeptide(L)'
;MLYNSLIMLDEVPGKSEDSREQVADFVACRHVFLSGPASSGKTSAALKRLERILSADTQTSSTLVLVPQRSLAAPYQEYLRDTILPPSKKVSIQTMSSIIRRMIALFWTLIANHKVFQHPFEPPRFLTLETAQYYMAQIVDPLIDRGHFAAITLTRNRLFSQLLDNLNKSAIVGFPHTTLARRLKTAWNGDASQLVVYDDVQLAVNAFRAYCLENNLLDFSLQVELFCGILWQNNTFQKYFQTQYQHLIYDNAEEDPPYVHDIVKSWTKNLESSLVIMDEGGGLRSFLGADPISASALSTTADIALRFDQNFVSPPPIQAVIEQISSTPFQKLPLSTLSAALLIPQAQPRFFPELLYNVCQEISELVQNGTPAHEIAVLSPFLSDPLVFELSRRLGKAGIPVQTLRPSLALNANPHVQTVLTLASLAYPAWQMPPDLFQTQAALSIAIPRLDPLRSHLLLKQAISDDNRVTTLPLIEDLPEEISVRIPQDVAHRYETLRSWLASSDPDEPLDYFISRLFSDVLSQPWFGFAESQLAGEDTARLIESYQEFKLL
;
A
#
# COMPACT_ATOMS: atom_id res chain seq x y z
N MET A 1 -26.04 0.05 -3.98
CA MET A 1 -27.42 -0.27 -3.48
C MET A 1 -27.48 -0.66 -2.01
N LEU A 2 -26.45 -1.24 -1.40
CA LEU A 2 -26.47 -1.63 0.03
C LEU A 2 -26.33 -0.45 1.03
N TYR A 3 -25.75 0.67 0.61
CA TYR A 3 -25.63 1.86 1.49
C TYR A 3 -26.92 2.65 1.64
N ASN A 4 -27.85 2.59 0.68
CA ASN A 4 -29.18 3.23 0.82
C ASN A 4 -30.08 2.55 1.87
N SER A 5 -29.79 1.28 2.24
CA SER A 5 -30.49 0.62 3.34
C SER A 5 -29.95 0.96 4.73
N LEU A 6 -28.71 1.48 4.83
CA LEU A 6 -28.10 1.93 6.08
C LEU A 6 -28.55 3.34 6.51
N ILE A 7 -29.03 4.15 5.56
CA ILE A 7 -29.60 5.48 5.85
C ILE A 7 -31.04 5.41 6.41
N MET A 8 -31.69 4.27 6.23
CA MET A 8 -33.10 4.03 6.67
C MET A 8 -33.19 3.19 7.95
N LEU A 9 -32.21 3.29 8.85
CA LEU A 9 -32.43 2.78 10.22
C LEU A 9 -33.02 3.89 11.08
N ASP A 10 -34.29 4.18 10.79
CA ASP A 10 -35.15 4.91 11.71
C ASP A 10 -35.55 4.02 12.89
N GLU A 11 -35.50 4.63 14.08
CA GLU A 11 -36.19 4.28 15.30
C GLU A 11 -35.61 3.15 16.18
N VAL A 12 -34.70 3.58 17.09
CA VAL A 12 -34.62 2.97 18.42
C VAL A 12 -34.70 4.09 19.46
N PRO A 13 -35.70 4.07 20.37
CA PRO A 13 -36.01 5.23 21.21
C PRO A 13 -35.06 5.41 22.40
N GLY A 14 -34.76 6.68 22.69
CA GLY A 14 -34.53 7.21 24.03
C GLY A 14 -33.11 7.68 24.26
N LYS A 15 -32.05 7.15 24.45
CA LYS A 15 -30.74 7.73 24.80
C LYS A 15 -29.75 7.87 23.63
N SER A 16 -29.95 7.11 22.59
CA SER A 16 -29.05 7.13 21.41
C SER A 16 -29.32 8.30 20.46
N GLU A 17 -30.53 8.79 20.44
CA GLU A 17 -30.95 9.88 19.55
C GLU A 17 -30.37 11.22 20.01
N ASP A 18 -30.40 11.51 21.30
CA ASP A 18 -29.79 12.69 21.90
C ASP A 18 -28.27 12.75 21.66
N SER A 19 -27.57 11.61 21.79
CA SER A 19 -26.12 11.54 21.54
C SER A 19 -25.76 11.72 20.07
N ARG A 20 -26.57 11.20 19.14
CA ARG A 20 -26.37 11.39 17.69
C ARG A 20 -26.62 12.84 17.28
N GLU A 21 -27.62 13.47 17.89
CA GLU A 21 -27.93 14.87 17.67
C GLU A 21 -26.79 15.76 18.18
N GLN A 22 -26.23 15.46 19.35
CA GLN A 22 -25.05 16.13 19.89
C GLN A 22 -23.82 15.99 18.99
N VAL A 23 -23.57 14.81 18.41
CA VAL A 23 -22.48 14.64 17.43
C VAL A 23 -22.70 15.48 16.17
N ALA A 24 -23.93 15.58 15.69
CA ALA A 24 -24.29 16.31 14.49
C ALA A 24 -24.25 17.84 14.71
N ASP A 25 -24.50 18.33 15.92
CA ASP A 25 -24.52 19.77 16.22
C ASP A 25 -23.09 20.32 16.43
N PHE A 26 -22.48 20.81 15.36
CA PHE A 26 -21.14 21.36 15.36
C PHE A 26 -21.05 22.77 15.95
N VAL A 27 -22.18 23.42 16.25
CA VAL A 27 -22.24 24.76 16.84
C VAL A 27 -22.30 24.66 18.37
N ALA A 28 -23.21 23.84 18.90
CA ALA A 28 -23.35 23.64 20.35
C ALA A 28 -22.24 22.73 20.91
N CYS A 29 -21.84 21.70 20.13
CA CYS A 29 -20.77 20.76 20.47
C CYS A 29 -19.60 20.90 19.49
N ARG A 30 -18.75 21.89 19.71
CA ARG A 30 -17.69 22.26 18.75
C ARG A 30 -16.65 21.14 18.61
N HIS A 31 -16.12 20.63 19.69
CA HIS A 31 -15.10 19.61 19.69
C HIS A 31 -15.64 18.32 20.34
N VAL A 32 -15.83 17.30 19.56
CA VAL A 32 -16.41 16.03 19.98
C VAL A 32 -15.42 14.90 19.81
N PHE A 33 -15.28 14.07 20.83
CA PHE A 33 -14.63 12.77 20.73
C PHE A 33 -15.71 11.68 20.81
N LEU A 34 -15.75 10.80 19.81
CA LEU A 34 -16.73 9.74 19.69
C LEU A 34 -16.04 8.38 19.68
N SER A 35 -16.31 7.54 20.67
CA SER A 35 -15.82 6.16 20.73
C SER A 35 -16.94 5.14 20.67
N GLY A 36 -16.60 3.89 20.49
CA GLY A 36 -17.51 2.75 20.53
C GLY A 36 -17.02 1.57 19.70
N PRO A 37 -17.68 0.40 19.80
CA PRO A 37 -17.33 -0.75 19.00
C PRO A 37 -17.53 -0.49 17.51
N ALA A 38 -16.90 -1.32 16.68
CA ALA A 38 -17.15 -1.31 15.25
C ALA A 38 -18.66 -1.46 14.95
N SER A 39 -19.13 -0.88 13.85
CA SER A 39 -20.56 -0.97 13.44
C SER A 39 -21.58 -0.32 14.39
N SER A 40 -21.15 0.61 15.24
CA SER A 40 -22.06 1.35 16.13
C SER A 40 -22.66 2.63 15.52
N GLY A 41 -22.44 2.86 14.21
CA GLY A 41 -23.01 4.01 13.50
C GLY A 41 -22.23 5.32 13.63
N LYS A 42 -20.95 5.27 14.07
CA LYS A 42 -20.08 6.45 14.25
C LYS A 42 -19.87 7.20 12.94
N THR A 43 -19.52 6.50 11.86
CA THR A 43 -19.34 7.11 10.53
C THR A 43 -20.66 7.71 10.00
N SER A 44 -21.82 7.09 10.28
CA SER A 44 -23.12 7.67 9.93
C SER A 44 -23.39 8.98 10.68
N ALA A 45 -23.00 9.07 11.95
CA ALA A 45 -23.09 10.30 12.72
C ALA A 45 -22.11 11.38 12.18
N ALA A 46 -20.93 10.97 11.71
CA ALA A 46 -20.00 11.87 11.05
C ALA A 46 -20.54 12.45 9.74
N LEU A 47 -21.22 11.63 8.93
CA LEU A 47 -21.88 12.07 7.72
C LEU A 47 -23.02 13.08 8.02
N LYS A 48 -23.81 12.84 9.06
CA LYS A 48 -24.82 13.82 9.52
C LYS A 48 -24.18 15.15 9.96
N ARG A 49 -23.03 15.10 10.66
CA ARG A 49 -22.28 16.31 11.01
C ARG A 49 -21.77 17.03 9.78
N LEU A 50 -21.21 16.30 8.82
CA LEU A 50 -20.77 16.86 7.54
C LEU A 50 -21.93 17.53 6.80
N GLU A 51 -23.08 16.88 6.70
CA GLU A 51 -24.29 17.42 6.09
C GLU A 51 -24.70 18.76 6.73
N ARG A 52 -24.71 18.86 8.06
CA ARG A 52 -25.03 20.10 8.78
C ARG A 52 -24.02 21.21 8.52
N ILE A 53 -22.72 20.88 8.50
CA ILE A 53 -21.67 21.87 8.16
C ILE A 53 -21.89 22.38 6.73
N LEU A 54 -22.24 21.52 5.79
CA LEU A 54 -22.48 21.88 4.40
C LEU A 54 -23.76 22.70 4.21
N SER A 55 -24.80 22.41 4.99
CA SER A 55 -26.11 23.10 4.94
C SER A 55 -26.13 24.41 5.73
N ALA A 56 -25.12 24.69 6.56
CA ALA A 56 -25.09 25.90 7.36
C ALA A 56 -24.93 27.14 6.47
N ASP A 57 -25.63 28.21 6.79
CA ASP A 57 -25.61 29.49 6.06
C ASP A 57 -24.37 30.34 6.41
N THR A 58 -23.19 29.73 6.26
CA THR A 58 -21.89 30.40 6.42
C THR A 58 -21.33 30.82 5.07
N GLN A 59 -20.71 31.97 4.97
CA GLN A 59 -20.23 32.53 3.70
C GLN A 59 -19.20 31.61 3.02
N THR A 60 -18.30 31.00 3.78
CA THR A 60 -17.34 30.00 3.29
C THR A 60 -17.06 28.99 4.40
N SER A 61 -17.04 27.71 4.09
CA SER A 61 -16.55 26.70 5.02
C SER A 61 -15.71 25.63 4.31
N SER A 62 -14.64 25.23 4.96
CA SER A 62 -13.70 24.26 4.45
C SER A 62 -13.55 23.15 5.48
N THR A 63 -13.95 21.93 5.09
CA THR A 63 -13.92 20.74 5.94
C THR A 63 -12.85 19.79 5.46
N LEU A 64 -12.02 19.32 6.38
CA LEU A 64 -11.14 18.17 6.17
C LEU A 64 -11.78 16.93 6.78
N VAL A 65 -11.92 15.89 5.97
CA VAL A 65 -12.13 14.53 6.42
C VAL A 65 -10.78 13.83 6.39
N LEU A 66 -10.23 13.54 7.57
CA LEU A 66 -8.96 12.87 7.75
C LEU A 66 -9.23 11.37 8.01
N VAL A 67 -8.59 10.51 7.23
CA VAL A 67 -8.70 9.04 7.35
C VAL A 67 -7.31 8.43 7.29
N PRO A 68 -7.03 7.32 8.00
CA PRO A 68 -5.72 6.68 8.02
C PRO A 68 -5.30 6.10 6.67
N GLN A 69 -6.28 5.68 5.86
CA GLN A 69 -6.03 5.09 4.54
C GLN A 69 -7.17 5.42 3.56
N ARG A 70 -6.84 5.43 2.27
CA ARG A 70 -7.79 5.83 1.20
C ARG A 70 -9.04 4.95 1.12
N SER A 71 -8.94 3.66 1.46
CA SER A 71 -10.09 2.74 1.47
C SER A 71 -11.17 3.13 2.48
N LEU A 72 -10.79 3.77 3.60
CA LEU A 72 -11.74 4.26 4.61
C LEU A 72 -12.44 5.57 4.20
N ALA A 73 -12.03 6.18 3.10
CA ALA A 73 -12.67 7.36 2.53
C ALA A 73 -13.98 7.06 1.80
N ALA A 74 -14.24 5.78 1.46
CA ALA A 74 -15.36 5.38 0.60
C ALA A 74 -16.74 5.94 1.05
N PRO A 75 -17.15 5.86 2.32
CA PRO A 75 -18.44 6.39 2.76
C PRO A 75 -18.61 7.88 2.49
N TYR A 76 -17.55 8.65 2.71
CA TYR A 76 -17.55 10.10 2.48
C TYR A 76 -17.52 10.44 1.00
N GLN A 77 -16.80 9.67 0.18
CA GLN A 77 -16.75 9.85 -1.28
C GLN A 77 -18.11 9.54 -1.93
N GLU A 78 -18.78 8.48 -1.49
CA GLU A 78 -20.11 8.12 -1.95
C GLU A 78 -21.12 9.21 -1.59
N TYR A 79 -21.12 9.67 -0.35
CA TYR A 79 -21.99 10.78 0.08
C TYR A 79 -21.78 12.04 -0.77
N LEU A 80 -20.52 12.42 -1.03
CA LEU A 80 -20.23 13.62 -1.82
C LEU A 80 -20.51 13.46 -3.31
N ARG A 81 -20.51 12.26 -3.85
CA ARG A 81 -20.86 12.00 -5.27
C ARG A 81 -22.30 12.37 -5.56
N ASP A 82 -23.18 12.09 -4.60
CA ASP A 82 -24.62 12.33 -4.74
C ASP A 82 -25.04 13.74 -4.22
N THR A 83 -24.09 14.51 -3.68
CA THR A 83 -24.34 15.81 -3.08
C THR A 83 -23.84 16.94 -3.99
N ILE A 84 -24.72 17.86 -4.36
CA ILE A 84 -24.33 19.10 -5.08
C ILE A 84 -23.78 20.09 -4.06
N LEU A 85 -22.46 20.30 -4.09
CA LEU A 85 -21.79 21.26 -3.20
C LEU A 85 -21.92 22.69 -3.72
N PRO A 86 -22.35 23.65 -2.89
CA PRO A 86 -22.25 25.06 -3.22
C PRO A 86 -20.79 25.48 -3.44
N PRO A 87 -20.49 26.43 -4.34
CA PRO A 87 -19.12 26.89 -4.59
C PRO A 87 -18.37 27.42 -3.36
N SER A 88 -19.12 27.90 -2.36
CA SER A 88 -18.57 28.36 -1.08
C SER A 88 -18.17 27.26 -0.11
N LYS A 89 -18.52 26.01 -0.39
CA LYS A 89 -18.26 24.86 0.48
C LYS A 89 -17.20 23.97 -0.13
N LYS A 90 -16.14 23.67 0.63
CA LYS A 90 -15.05 22.81 0.19
C LYS A 90 -14.87 21.65 1.16
N VAL A 91 -14.94 20.44 0.66
CA VAL A 91 -14.62 19.21 1.40
C VAL A 91 -13.38 18.57 0.81
N SER A 92 -12.44 18.22 1.68
CA SER A 92 -11.18 17.56 1.31
C SER A 92 -11.07 16.26 2.09
N ILE A 93 -11.06 15.11 1.41
CA ILE A 93 -10.88 13.80 2.05
C ILE A 93 -9.45 13.37 1.81
N GLN A 94 -8.64 13.24 2.87
CA GLN A 94 -7.20 12.98 2.74
C GLN A 94 -6.66 12.11 3.87
N THR A 95 -5.49 11.51 3.60
CA THR A 95 -4.64 10.91 4.64
C THR A 95 -3.62 11.95 5.10
N MET A 96 -3.09 11.79 6.33
CA MET A 96 -2.04 12.71 6.82
C MET A 96 -0.80 12.69 5.92
N SER A 97 -0.40 11.54 5.42
CA SER A 97 0.74 11.42 4.50
C SER A 97 0.54 12.23 3.21
N SER A 98 -0.68 12.25 2.64
CA SER A 98 -0.96 13.07 1.45
C SER A 98 -0.96 14.57 1.76
N ILE A 99 -1.39 14.97 2.95
CA ILE A 99 -1.30 16.35 3.42
C ILE A 99 0.15 16.78 3.57
N ILE A 100 0.96 15.96 4.26
CA ILE A 100 2.38 16.22 4.49
C ILE A 100 3.11 16.42 3.16
N ARG A 101 2.96 15.47 2.23
CA ARG A 101 3.61 15.56 0.90
C ARG A 101 3.24 16.84 0.16
N ARG A 102 1.95 17.17 0.11
CA ARG A 102 1.46 18.38 -0.55
C ARG A 102 1.99 19.65 0.12
N MET A 103 2.01 19.70 1.45
CA MET A 103 2.47 20.88 2.19
C MET A 103 3.97 21.05 2.08
N ILE A 104 4.75 20.00 2.11
CA ILE A 104 6.20 20.07 1.86
C ILE A 104 6.47 20.61 0.47
N ALA A 105 5.79 20.12 -0.57
CA ALA A 105 5.97 20.61 -1.93
C ALA A 105 5.62 22.10 -2.05
N LEU A 106 4.50 22.53 -1.44
CA LEU A 106 4.04 23.92 -1.49
C LEU A 106 4.95 24.88 -0.72
N PHE A 107 5.48 24.45 0.42
CA PHE A 107 6.30 25.26 1.32
C PHE A 107 7.78 24.87 1.28
N TRP A 108 8.23 24.28 0.17
CA TRP A 108 9.61 23.81 0.04
C TRP A 108 10.65 24.87 0.37
N THR A 109 10.45 26.10 -0.09
CA THR A 109 11.38 27.23 0.17
C THR A 109 11.57 27.53 1.66
N LEU A 110 10.54 27.32 2.49
CA LEU A 110 10.67 27.48 3.95
C LEU A 110 11.52 26.37 4.55
N ILE A 111 11.41 25.14 4.04
CA ILE A 111 12.17 23.98 4.51
C ILE A 111 13.63 24.09 4.06
N ALA A 112 13.83 24.37 2.79
CA ALA A 112 15.16 24.42 2.17
C ALA A 112 16.06 25.50 2.78
N ASN A 113 15.49 26.63 3.21
CA ASN A 113 16.20 27.72 3.85
C ASN A 113 16.77 27.37 5.25
N HIS A 114 16.38 26.25 5.86
CA HIS A 114 16.93 25.78 7.13
C HIS A 114 18.35 25.20 7.02
N LYS A 115 19.05 25.39 5.89
CA LYS A 115 20.44 24.94 5.62
C LYS A 115 20.68 23.44 5.73
N VAL A 116 19.63 22.64 5.62
CA VAL A 116 19.70 21.18 5.74
C VAL A 116 19.99 20.53 4.38
N PHE A 117 19.59 21.23 3.28
CA PHE A 117 19.71 20.74 1.90
C PHE A 117 20.82 21.45 1.15
N GLN A 118 21.55 20.70 0.31
CA GLN A 118 22.65 21.30 -0.50
C GLN A 118 22.12 22.02 -1.75
N HIS A 119 20.94 21.62 -2.25
CA HIS A 119 20.32 22.18 -3.45
C HIS A 119 18.95 22.85 -3.12
N PRO A 120 18.93 23.92 -2.31
CA PRO A 120 17.68 24.48 -1.79
C PRO A 120 16.74 25.07 -2.86
N PHE A 121 17.22 25.36 -4.05
CA PHE A 121 16.45 25.91 -5.17
C PHE A 121 15.86 24.83 -6.09
N GLU A 122 16.29 23.56 -5.93
CA GLU A 122 15.70 22.44 -6.65
C GLU A 122 14.51 21.87 -5.89
N PRO A 123 13.46 21.41 -6.60
CA PRO A 123 12.30 20.83 -5.94
C PRO A 123 12.66 19.50 -5.24
N PRO A 124 11.96 19.15 -4.16
CA PRO A 124 12.17 17.89 -3.49
C PRO A 124 11.63 16.73 -4.33
N ARG A 125 12.29 15.58 -4.22
CA ARG A 125 11.87 14.32 -4.83
C ARG A 125 11.35 13.36 -3.77
N PHE A 126 10.07 13.00 -3.85
CA PHE A 126 9.44 12.12 -2.88
C PHE A 126 9.66 10.65 -3.27
N LEU A 127 10.34 9.91 -2.40
CA LEU A 127 10.63 8.51 -2.65
C LEU A 127 9.43 7.61 -2.31
N THR A 128 9.18 6.61 -3.16
CA THR A 128 8.38 5.43 -2.81
C THR A 128 9.21 4.48 -1.95
N LEU A 129 8.59 3.42 -1.42
CA LEU A 129 9.34 2.40 -0.67
C LEU A 129 10.42 1.76 -1.54
N GLU A 130 10.10 1.45 -2.79
CA GLU A 130 11.00 0.79 -3.74
C GLU A 130 12.20 1.68 -4.09
N THR A 131 11.95 2.97 -4.37
CA THR A 131 13.04 3.92 -4.66
C THR A 131 13.89 4.22 -3.43
N ALA A 132 13.30 4.26 -2.24
CA ALA A 132 14.05 4.37 -1.00
C ALA A 132 14.94 3.13 -0.75
N GLN A 133 14.43 1.92 -1.02
CA GLN A 133 15.22 0.68 -0.96
C GLN A 133 16.38 0.68 -1.97
N TYR A 134 16.14 1.16 -3.18
CA TYR A 134 17.19 1.29 -4.21
C TYR A 134 18.34 2.19 -3.75
N TYR A 135 18.05 3.39 -3.25
CA TYR A 135 19.09 4.29 -2.73
C TYR A 135 19.73 3.75 -1.45
N MET A 136 18.96 3.09 -0.58
CA MET A 136 19.51 2.42 0.60
C MET A 136 20.51 1.33 0.19
N ALA A 137 20.20 0.54 -0.85
CA ALA A 137 21.10 -0.48 -1.39
C ALA A 137 22.42 0.13 -1.86
N GLN A 138 22.38 1.19 -2.65
CA GLN A 138 23.59 1.86 -3.14
C GLN A 138 24.54 2.33 -2.03
N ILE A 139 23.96 2.71 -0.88
CA ILE A 139 24.74 3.21 0.26
C ILE A 139 25.24 2.07 1.13
N VAL A 140 24.44 1.02 1.31
CA VAL A 140 24.71 -0.05 2.26
C VAL A 140 25.54 -1.18 1.64
N ASP A 141 25.38 -1.48 0.33
CA ASP A 141 26.18 -2.50 -0.34
C ASP A 141 27.69 -2.29 -0.18
N PRO A 142 28.24 -1.06 -0.39
CA PRO A 142 29.65 -0.81 -0.12
C PRO A 142 30.06 -0.97 1.36
N LEU A 143 29.13 -0.81 2.31
CA LEU A 143 29.40 -1.07 3.73
C LEU A 143 29.49 -2.58 3.99
N ILE A 144 28.58 -3.37 3.42
CA ILE A 144 28.59 -4.83 3.52
C ILE A 144 29.90 -5.39 2.94
N ASP A 145 30.32 -4.91 1.77
CA ASP A 145 31.56 -5.35 1.12
C ASP A 145 32.82 -5.00 1.94
N ARG A 146 32.74 -4.01 2.82
CA ARG A 146 33.79 -3.65 3.81
C ARG A 146 33.70 -4.43 5.12
N GLY A 147 32.73 -5.37 5.25
CA GLY A 147 32.58 -6.25 6.41
C GLY A 147 31.60 -5.77 7.48
N HIS A 148 30.86 -4.68 7.24
CA HIS A 148 29.75 -4.31 8.12
C HIS A 148 28.61 -5.34 8.01
N PHE A 149 27.79 -5.47 9.05
CA PHE A 149 26.69 -6.42 9.11
C PHE A 149 27.10 -7.91 9.04
N ALA A 150 28.38 -8.24 9.21
CA ALA A 150 28.87 -9.62 9.11
C ALA A 150 28.25 -10.61 10.13
N ALA A 151 27.74 -10.08 11.25
CA ALA A 151 27.14 -10.89 12.32
C ALA A 151 25.66 -11.28 12.04
N ILE A 152 25.07 -10.86 10.91
CA ILE A 152 23.68 -11.18 10.58
C ILE A 152 23.57 -12.03 9.31
N THR A 153 22.55 -12.93 9.29
CA THR A 153 22.27 -13.85 8.17
C THR A 153 21.08 -13.40 7.32
N LEU A 154 20.73 -12.11 7.35
CA LEU A 154 19.63 -11.57 6.55
C LEU A 154 20.01 -11.40 5.09
N THR A 155 19.06 -11.60 4.17
CA THR A 155 19.24 -11.18 2.79
C THR A 155 19.38 -9.66 2.70
N ARG A 156 20.15 -9.15 1.72
CA ARG A 156 20.38 -7.71 1.53
C ARG A 156 19.07 -6.93 1.45
N ASN A 157 18.12 -7.36 0.64
CA ASN A 157 16.82 -6.69 0.52
C ASN A 157 16.06 -6.59 1.85
N ARG A 158 16.12 -7.64 2.66
CA ARG A 158 15.48 -7.62 3.99
C ARG A 158 16.20 -6.69 4.95
N LEU A 159 17.52 -6.60 4.86
CA LEU A 159 18.30 -5.64 5.64
C LEU A 159 17.92 -4.20 5.27
N PHE A 160 17.85 -3.87 3.96
CA PHE A 160 17.46 -2.52 3.50
C PHE A 160 16.06 -2.14 3.97
N SER A 161 15.11 -3.07 3.85
CA SER A 161 13.74 -2.86 4.38
C SER A 161 13.76 -2.58 5.87
N GLN A 162 14.56 -3.30 6.65
CA GLN A 162 14.62 -3.14 8.10
C GLN A 162 15.30 -1.83 8.52
N LEU A 163 16.28 -1.35 7.76
CA LEU A 163 16.89 -0.04 7.98
C LEU A 163 15.88 1.09 7.74
N LEU A 164 15.10 1.02 6.66
CA LEU A 164 14.03 1.96 6.38
C LEU A 164 12.90 1.89 7.43
N ASP A 165 12.52 0.70 7.86
CA ASP A 165 11.55 0.51 8.94
C ASP A 165 12.00 1.18 10.26
N ASN A 166 13.27 1.09 10.59
CA ASN A 166 13.82 1.74 11.79
C ASN A 166 13.76 3.26 11.67
N LEU A 167 14.06 3.81 10.49
CA LEU A 167 13.88 5.24 10.19
C LEU A 167 12.41 5.65 10.31
N ASN A 168 11.51 4.90 9.70
CA ASN A 168 10.09 5.18 9.76
C ASN A 168 9.57 5.16 11.22
N LYS A 169 9.97 4.15 12.00
CA LYS A 169 9.62 4.07 13.43
C LYS A 169 10.15 5.26 14.23
N SER A 170 11.37 5.74 13.93
CA SER A 170 11.90 6.92 14.61
C SER A 170 11.04 8.15 14.34
N ALA A 171 10.61 8.35 13.11
CA ALA A 171 9.80 9.50 12.70
C ALA A 171 8.38 9.44 13.26
N ILE A 172 7.69 8.29 13.17
CA ILE A 172 6.31 8.14 13.65
C ILE A 172 6.17 8.22 15.17
N VAL A 173 7.23 7.83 15.92
CA VAL A 173 7.28 7.95 17.38
C VAL A 173 7.85 9.29 17.83
N GLY A 174 8.55 10.00 16.93
CA GLY A 174 9.06 11.35 17.20
C GLY A 174 10.39 11.40 17.94
N PHE A 175 11.30 10.45 17.73
CA PHE A 175 12.66 10.54 18.26
C PHE A 175 13.71 10.68 17.15
N PRO A 176 14.84 11.36 17.40
CA PRO A 176 15.86 11.57 16.39
C PRO A 176 16.46 10.25 15.88
N HIS A 177 16.57 10.08 14.57
CA HIS A 177 17.19 8.90 13.94
C HIS A 177 18.63 8.65 14.42
N THR A 178 19.35 9.70 14.83
CA THR A 178 20.71 9.61 15.40
C THR A 178 20.78 8.83 16.73
N THR A 179 19.66 8.51 17.35
CA THR A 179 19.58 7.74 18.59
C THR A 179 19.16 6.28 18.40
N LEU A 180 19.01 5.82 17.14
CA LEU A 180 18.54 4.48 16.82
C LEU A 180 19.38 3.37 17.46
N ALA A 181 20.72 3.40 17.23
CA ALA A 181 21.60 2.38 17.80
C ALA A 181 21.48 2.28 19.32
N ARG A 182 21.47 3.42 20.01
CA ARG A 182 21.33 3.43 21.49
C ARG A 182 20.03 2.79 21.94
N ARG A 183 18.90 3.11 21.27
CA ARG A 183 17.58 2.56 21.61
C ARG A 183 17.51 1.07 21.33
N LEU A 184 18.01 0.62 20.17
CA LEU A 184 18.05 -0.79 19.81
C LEU A 184 18.93 -1.59 20.78
N LYS A 185 20.10 -1.07 21.14
CA LYS A 185 20.98 -1.71 22.15
C LYS A 185 20.32 -1.81 23.52
N THR A 186 19.59 -0.78 23.95
CA THR A 186 18.88 -0.78 25.23
C THR A 186 17.73 -1.79 25.28
N ALA A 187 17.05 -1.99 24.14
CA ALA A 187 15.94 -2.94 24.02
C ALA A 187 16.40 -4.39 23.76
N TRP A 188 17.68 -4.60 23.47
CA TRP A 188 18.20 -5.92 23.12
C TRP A 188 18.39 -6.81 24.37
N ASN A 189 17.79 -7.99 24.33
CA ASN A 189 17.87 -9.00 25.41
C ASN A 189 18.61 -10.28 24.97
N GLY A 190 19.20 -10.29 23.75
CA GLY A 190 19.93 -11.44 23.19
C GLY A 190 21.44 -11.38 23.44
N ASP A 191 22.19 -12.10 22.60
CA ASP A 191 23.65 -12.19 22.70
C ASP A 191 24.32 -10.82 22.50
N ALA A 192 25.27 -10.50 23.39
CA ALA A 192 26.02 -9.24 23.37
C ALA A 192 26.89 -9.08 22.11
N SER A 193 27.29 -10.19 21.45
CA SER A 193 28.05 -10.15 20.19
C SER A 193 27.29 -9.46 19.05
N GLN A 194 25.98 -9.44 19.10
CA GLN A 194 25.12 -8.79 18.10
C GLN A 194 24.96 -7.29 18.31
N LEU A 195 25.40 -6.74 19.43
CA LEU A 195 25.30 -5.29 19.70
C LEU A 195 26.07 -4.43 18.71
N VAL A 196 27.13 -4.97 18.11
CA VAL A 196 27.94 -4.29 17.07
C VAL A 196 27.11 -3.98 15.82
N VAL A 197 26.16 -4.84 15.49
CA VAL A 197 25.25 -4.63 14.33
C VAL A 197 24.47 -3.33 14.45
N TYR A 198 24.12 -2.91 15.67
CA TYR A 198 23.38 -1.65 15.87
C TYR A 198 24.23 -0.41 15.62
N ASP A 199 25.56 -0.50 15.74
CA ASP A 199 26.47 0.57 15.31
C ASP A 199 26.49 0.64 13.78
N ASP A 200 26.51 -0.51 13.10
CA ASP A 200 26.41 -0.57 11.63
C ASP A 200 25.06 0.00 11.14
N VAL A 201 23.95 -0.31 11.86
CA VAL A 201 22.63 0.30 11.59
C VAL A 201 22.71 1.82 11.67
N GLN A 202 23.32 2.37 12.73
CA GLN A 202 23.45 3.83 12.89
C GLN A 202 24.29 4.46 11.79
N LEU A 203 25.39 3.79 11.42
CA LEU A 203 26.26 4.25 10.33
C LEU A 203 25.49 4.30 9.00
N ALA A 204 24.80 3.21 8.64
CA ALA A 204 24.02 3.10 7.42
C ALA A 204 22.88 4.14 7.35
N VAL A 205 22.13 4.28 8.43
CA VAL A 205 21.03 5.24 8.53
C VAL A 205 21.52 6.68 8.41
N ASN A 206 22.64 7.02 9.07
CA ASN A 206 23.23 8.37 8.97
C ASN A 206 23.71 8.66 7.56
N ALA A 207 24.35 7.69 6.90
CA ALA A 207 24.83 7.83 5.53
C ALA A 207 23.65 8.00 4.54
N PHE A 208 22.60 7.21 4.68
CA PHE A 208 21.39 7.35 3.87
C PHE A 208 20.73 8.71 4.08
N ARG A 209 20.59 9.17 5.31
CA ARG A 209 20.01 10.49 5.62
C ARG A 209 20.84 11.62 5.01
N ALA A 210 22.17 11.56 5.12
CA ALA A 210 23.06 12.53 4.51
C ALA A 210 22.89 12.57 2.99
N TYR A 211 22.84 11.41 2.34
CA TYR A 211 22.61 11.30 0.89
C TYR A 211 21.26 11.87 0.47
N CYS A 212 20.20 11.59 1.24
CA CYS A 212 18.86 12.14 0.99
C CYS A 212 18.86 13.68 1.05
N LEU A 213 19.52 14.26 2.04
CA LEU A 213 19.62 15.71 2.20
C LEU A 213 20.47 16.37 1.11
N GLU A 214 21.54 15.70 0.67
CA GLU A 214 22.40 16.16 -0.42
C GLU A 214 21.66 16.21 -1.76
N ASN A 215 20.78 15.25 -2.03
CA ASN A 215 20.13 15.09 -3.32
C ASN A 215 18.64 15.46 -3.32
N ASN A 216 18.14 16.17 -2.31
CA ASN A 216 16.72 16.55 -2.13
C ASN A 216 15.75 15.36 -2.19
N LEU A 217 16.17 14.18 -1.73
CA LEU A 217 15.36 12.97 -1.72
C LEU A 217 14.62 12.85 -0.38
N LEU A 218 13.31 12.69 -0.44
CA LEU A 218 12.46 12.63 0.74
C LEU A 218 11.81 11.26 0.87
N ASP A 219 12.41 10.37 1.67
CA ASP A 219 11.75 9.15 2.12
C ASP A 219 10.62 9.48 3.13
N PHE A 220 9.78 8.51 3.46
CA PHE A 220 8.66 8.73 4.37
C PHE A 220 9.09 9.32 5.72
N SER A 221 10.16 8.81 6.29
CA SER A 221 10.63 9.28 7.61
C SER A 221 11.09 10.74 7.58
N LEU A 222 11.80 11.15 6.52
CA LEU A 222 12.26 12.52 6.36
C LEU A 222 11.08 13.47 6.09
N GLN A 223 10.05 13.04 5.34
CA GLN A 223 8.84 13.83 5.16
C GLN A 223 8.17 14.14 6.50
N VAL A 224 8.00 13.14 7.38
CA VAL A 224 7.42 13.34 8.71
C VAL A 224 8.29 14.26 9.58
N GLU A 225 9.61 14.02 9.60
CA GLU A 225 10.58 14.85 10.36
C GLU A 225 10.53 16.33 9.93
N LEU A 226 10.53 16.60 8.62
CA LEU A 226 10.49 17.97 8.08
C LEU A 226 9.15 18.65 8.36
N PHE A 227 8.07 17.92 8.20
CA PHE A 227 6.74 18.47 8.48
C PHE A 227 6.59 18.81 9.96
N CYS A 228 6.84 17.87 10.85
CA CYS A 228 6.66 18.08 12.30
C CYS A 228 7.69 19.04 12.90
N GLY A 229 8.95 18.94 12.46
CA GLY A 229 10.06 19.71 13.04
C GLY A 229 10.23 21.12 12.45
N ILE A 230 9.83 21.35 11.21
CA ILE A 230 10.03 22.64 10.53
C ILE A 230 8.69 23.30 10.21
N LEU A 231 7.85 22.68 9.37
CA LEU A 231 6.63 23.33 8.92
C LEU A 231 5.64 23.54 10.05
N TRP A 232 5.38 22.50 10.84
CA TRP A 232 4.43 22.57 11.95
C TRP A 232 4.84 23.55 13.04
N GLN A 233 6.13 23.92 13.12
CA GLN A 233 6.65 24.93 14.04
C GLN A 233 6.66 26.35 13.42
N ASN A 234 6.35 26.48 12.12
CA ASN A 234 6.41 27.77 11.43
C ASN A 234 5.07 28.51 11.48
N ASN A 235 5.06 29.72 12.05
CA ASN A 235 3.84 30.51 12.23
C ASN A 235 3.15 30.87 10.90
N THR A 236 3.90 31.10 9.82
CA THR A 236 3.33 31.45 8.50
C THR A 236 2.60 30.21 7.93
N PHE A 237 3.21 29.05 8.03
CA PHE A 237 2.59 27.79 7.65
C PHE A 237 1.32 27.50 8.48
N GLN A 238 1.38 27.65 9.80
CA GLN A 238 0.22 27.42 10.67
C GLN A 238 -0.96 28.33 10.31
N LYS A 239 -0.72 29.62 10.08
CA LYS A 239 -1.75 30.55 9.63
C LYS A 239 -2.39 30.10 8.30
N TYR A 240 -1.56 29.74 7.32
CA TYR A 240 -2.07 29.22 6.06
C TYR A 240 -2.90 27.95 6.27
N PHE A 241 -2.40 26.99 7.05
CA PHE A 241 -3.07 25.71 7.28
C PHE A 241 -4.44 25.90 7.97
N GLN A 242 -4.53 26.81 8.92
CA GLN A 242 -5.77 27.20 9.61
C GLN A 242 -6.79 27.84 8.64
N THR A 243 -6.35 28.63 7.66
CA THR A 243 -7.26 29.20 6.65
C THR A 243 -7.77 28.15 5.65
N GLN A 244 -7.03 27.05 5.46
CA GLN A 244 -7.43 25.98 4.55
C GLN A 244 -8.48 25.05 5.13
N TYR A 245 -8.52 24.89 6.46
CA TYR A 245 -9.40 23.94 7.13
C TYR A 245 -9.98 24.56 8.40
N GLN A 246 -11.29 24.73 8.41
CA GLN A 246 -12.04 25.27 9.54
C GLN A 246 -12.68 24.17 10.37
N HIS A 247 -13.10 23.08 9.69
CA HIS A 247 -13.74 21.94 10.33
C HIS A 247 -12.92 20.67 10.07
N LEU A 248 -12.84 19.80 11.07
CA LEU A 248 -12.17 18.50 11.00
C LEU A 248 -13.15 17.39 11.35
N ILE A 249 -13.22 16.37 10.49
CA ILE A 249 -13.76 15.05 10.81
C ILE A 249 -12.59 14.07 10.68
N TYR A 250 -12.18 13.47 11.79
CA TYR A 250 -11.08 12.50 11.84
C TYR A 250 -11.64 11.15 12.22
N ASP A 251 -11.78 10.26 11.23
CA ASP A 251 -12.40 8.95 11.37
C ASP A 251 -11.32 7.86 11.47
N ASN A 252 -11.55 6.83 12.30
CA ASN A 252 -10.63 5.74 12.62
C ASN A 252 -9.28 6.22 13.18
N ALA A 253 -9.30 7.13 14.12
CA ALA A 253 -8.09 7.70 14.69
C ALA A 253 -7.12 6.66 15.27
N GLU A 254 -7.62 5.54 15.79
CA GLU A 254 -6.84 4.44 16.36
C GLU A 254 -5.89 3.76 15.37
N GLU A 255 -6.13 3.90 14.07
CA GLU A 255 -5.31 3.31 13.01
C GLU A 255 -4.13 4.18 12.59
N ASP A 256 -4.03 5.40 13.09
CA ASP A 256 -2.93 6.33 12.81
C ASP A 256 -1.83 6.29 13.90
N PRO A 257 -0.60 6.70 13.54
CA PRO A 257 0.52 6.75 14.47
C PRO A 257 0.53 8.01 15.35
N PRO A 258 1.29 8.00 16.46
CA PRO A 258 1.32 9.09 17.47
C PRO A 258 1.55 10.48 16.92
N TYR A 259 2.43 10.64 15.91
CA TYR A 259 2.71 11.97 15.36
C TYR A 259 1.45 12.65 14.76
N VAL A 260 0.53 11.85 14.20
CA VAL A 260 -0.74 12.38 13.67
C VAL A 260 -1.60 12.90 14.81
N HIS A 261 -1.67 12.14 15.90
CA HIS A 261 -2.42 12.54 17.09
C HIS A 261 -1.85 13.81 17.74
N ASP A 262 -0.53 13.95 17.80
CA ASP A 262 0.12 15.17 18.31
C ASP A 262 -0.20 16.40 17.44
N ILE A 263 -0.20 16.24 16.12
CA ILE A 263 -0.62 17.28 15.18
C ILE A 263 -2.08 17.67 15.44
N VAL A 264 -3.00 16.69 15.44
CA VAL A 264 -4.44 16.92 15.64
C VAL A 264 -4.69 17.57 17.01
N LYS A 265 -4.03 17.07 18.06
CA LYS A 265 -4.13 17.63 19.42
C LYS A 265 -3.77 19.10 19.49
N SER A 266 -2.67 19.48 18.84
CA SER A 266 -2.24 20.89 18.81
C SER A 266 -3.13 21.77 17.91
N TRP A 267 -3.71 21.18 16.87
CA TRP A 267 -4.51 21.88 15.87
C TRP A 267 -5.96 22.12 16.31
N THR A 268 -6.56 21.18 17.06
CA THR A 268 -7.99 21.25 17.48
C THR A 268 -8.36 22.60 18.07
N LYS A 269 -7.49 23.22 18.85
CA LYS A 269 -7.73 24.53 19.47
C LYS A 269 -7.98 25.69 18.49
N ASN A 270 -7.54 25.53 17.25
CA ASN A 270 -7.63 26.56 16.20
C ASN A 270 -8.73 26.25 15.18
N LEU A 271 -9.46 25.15 15.35
CA LEU A 271 -10.58 24.77 14.50
C LEU A 271 -11.89 25.39 14.99
N GLU A 272 -12.78 25.69 14.07
CA GLU A 272 -14.15 26.08 14.42
C GLU A 272 -14.92 24.89 15.00
N SER A 273 -14.72 23.68 14.45
CA SER A 273 -15.23 22.46 15.04
C SER A 273 -14.39 21.22 14.66
N SER A 274 -14.40 20.22 15.52
CA SER A 274 -13.79 18.94 15.26
C SER A 274 -14.65 17.78 15.75
N LEU A 275 -14.59 16.66 15.00
CA LEU A 275 -15.10 15.36 15.42
C LEU A 275 -13.97 14.35 15.25
N VAL A 276 -13.54 13.76 16.35
CA VAL A 276 -12.57 12.67 16.37
C VAL A 276 -13.30 11.37 16.68
N ILE A 277 -13.14 10.36 15.85
CA ILE A 277 -13.81 9.07 15.95
C ILE A 277 -12.77 7.97 16.16
N MET A 278 -13.04 7.10 17.11
CA MET A 278 -12.19 5.97 17.46
C MET A 278 -13.01 4.69 17.57
N ASP A 279 -12.54 3.61 16.95
CA ASP A 279 -13.08 2.26 17.14
C ASP A 279 -12.42 1.60 18.36
N GLU A 280 -13.24 1.18 19.33
CA GLU A 280 -12.78 0.39 20.46
C GLU A 280 -12.39 -1.02 19.98
N GLY A 281 -11.18 -1.45 20.33
CA GLY A 281 -10.61 -2.71 19.84
C GLY A 281 -10.01 -2.63 18.42
N GLY A 282 -9.96 -1.43 17.82
CA GLY A 282 -9.20 -1.15 16.60
C GLY A 282 -7.69 -1.01 16.85
N GLY A 283 -6.98 -0.39 15.90
CA GLY A 283 -5.52 -0.25 15.95
C GLY A 283 -4.80 -1.50 15.46
N LEU A 284 -5.41 -2.22 14.52
CA LEU A 284 -4.87 -3.48 14.00
C LEU A 284 -3.62 -3.28 13.13
N ARG A 285 -3.36 -2.05 12.68
CA ARG A 285 -2.19 -1.68 11.86
C ARG A 285 -0.98 -1.30 12.72
N SER A 286 -0.80 -1.93 13.87
CA SER A 286 0.33 -1.67 14.78
C SER A 286 1.71 -1.79 14.09
N PHE A 287 1.84 -2.66 13.08
CA PHE A 287 3.06 -2.78 12.27
C PHE A 287 3.36 -1.53 11.41
N LEU A 288 2.34 -0.69 11.12
CA LEU A 288 2.48 0.62 10.47
C LEU A 288 2.49 1.78 11.48
N GLY A 289 2.47 1.46 12.77
CA GLY A 289 2.55 2.43 13.85
C GLY A 289 1.22 2.89 14.44
N ALA A 290 0.10 2.23 14.11
CA ALA A 290 -1.20 2.50 14.73
C ALA A 290 -1.12 2.48 16.26
N ASP A 291 -1.65 3.50 16.94
CA ASP A 291 -1.59 3.63 18.39
C ASP A 291 -2.94 4.08 18.99
N PRO A 292 -3.79 3.12 19.39
CA PRO A 292 -5.05 3.41 20.04
C PRO A 292 -4.90 4.19 21.35
N ILE A 293 -3.76 4.06 22.04
CA ILE A 293 -3.54 4.75 23.32
C ILE A 293 -3.40 6.25 23.09
N SER A 294 -2.56 6.67 22.17
CA SER A 294 -2.43 8.09 21.82
C SER A 294 -3.68 8.66 21.17
N ALA A 295 -4.43 7.83 20.38
CA ALA A 295 -5.72 8.21 19.83
C ALA A 295 -6.74 8.51 20.93
N SER A 296 -6.86 7.64 21.93
CA SER A 296 -7.79 7.83 23.06
C SER A 296 -7.48 9.09 23.87
N ALA A 297 -6.21 9.49 23.94
CA ALA A 297 -5.79 10.72 24.62
C ALA A 297 -6.32 12.00 23.93
N LEU A 298 -6.78 11.94 22.67
CA LEU A 298 -7.44 13.06 21.98
C LEU A 298 -8.77 13.45 22.64
N SER A 299 -9.39 12.56 23.40
CA SER A 299 -10.59 12.87 24.21
C SER A 299 -10.37 14.06 25.16
N THR A 300 -9.12 14.29 25.59
CA THR A 300 -8.77 15.41 26.47
C THR A 300 -8.85 16.79 25.79
N THR A 301 -8.95 16.83 24.48
CA THR A 301 -9.07 18.07 23.67
C THR A 301 -10.52 18.36 23.25
N ALA A 302 -11.43 17.44 23.51
CA ALA A 302 -12.82 17.57 23.18
C ALA A 302 -13.61 18.29 24.28
N ASP A 303 -14.64 19.06 23.91
CA ASP A 303 -15.62 19.64 24.83
C ASP A 303 -16.51 18.56 25.42
N ILE A 304 -16.80 17.53 24.63
CA ILE A 304 -17.63 16.39 25.02
C ILE A 304 -17.04 15.09 24.46
N ALA A 305 -17.00 14.06 25.30
CA ALA A 305 -16.69 12.68 24.93
C ALA A 305 -17.95 11.83 24.98
N LEU A 306 -18.29 11.25 23.85
CA LEU A 306 -19.47 10.40 23.70
C LEU A 306 -19.06 8.97 23.38
N ARG A 307 -19.88 8.01 23.78
CA ARG A 307 -19.69 6.61 23.46
C ARG A 307 -20.96 6.00 22.89
N PHE A 308 -20.82 5.36 21.72
CA PHE A 308 -21.89 4.57 21.13
C PHE A 308 -21.71 3.11 21.54
N ASP A 309 -22.66 2.55 22.27
CA ASP A 309 -22.55 1.19 22.83
C ASP A 309 -23.19 0.11 21.95
N GLN A 310 -24.10 0.52 21.07
CA GLN A 310 -24.94 -0.42 20.33
C GLN A 310 -24.33 -0.76 18.96
N ASN A 311 -24.19 -2.05 18.66
CA ASN A 311 -23.85 -2.52 17.33
C ASN A 311 -25.12 -2.75 16.51
N PHE A 312 -25.17 -2.18 15.30
CA PHE A 312 -26.37 -2.23 14.43
C PHE A 312 -26.24 -3.21 13.27
N VAL A 313 -25.05 -3.72 12.99
CA VAL A 313 -24.76 -4.54 11.80
C VAL A 313 -24.61 -6.00 12.16
N SER A 314 -23.87 -6.31 13.23
CA SER A 314 -23.59 -7.69 13.60
C SER A 314 -24.83 -8.37 14.23
N PRO A 315 -25.23 -9.55 13.76
CA PRO A 315 -26.31 -10.31 14.40
C PRO A 315 -25.98 -10.68 15.85
N PRO A 316 -26.97 -10.85 16.73
CA PRO A 316 -26.74 -11.16 18.14
C PRO A 316 -25.82 -12.37 18.40
N PRO A 317 -25.87 -13.48 17.64
CA PRO A 317 -24.93 -14.58 17.82
C PRO A 317 -23.47 -14.19 17.56
N ILE A 318 -23.19 -13.34 16.56
CA ILE A 318 -21.84 -12.82 16.28
C ILE A 318 -21.39 -11.88 17.39
N GLN A 319 -22.27 -11.00 17.90
CA GLN A 319 -21.95 -10.13 19.04
C GLN A 319 -21.57 -10.94 20.28
N ALA A 320 -22.32 -12.00 20.58
CA ALA A 320 -22.00 -12.88 21.71
C ALA A 320 -20.63 -13.56 21.56
N VAL A 321 -20.22 -13.94 20.33
CA VAL A 321 -18.88 -14.50 20.06
C VAL A 321 -17.80 -13.44 20.26
N ILE A 322 -18.02 -12.21 19.78
CA ILE A 322 -17.08 -11.08 19.95
C ILE A 322 -16.87 -10.80 21.44
N GLU A 323 -17.94 -10.69 22.21
CA GLU A 323 -17.89 -10.47 23.65
C GLU A 323 -17.14 -11.59 24.38
N GLN A 324 -17.36 -12.85 23.98
CA GLN A 324 -16.65 -13.98 24.55
C GLN A 324 -15.15 -13.92 24.30
N ILE A 325 -14.74 -13.66 23.05
CA ILE A 325 -13.32 -13.59 22.67
C ILE A 325 -12.64 -12.42 23.41
N SER A 326 -13.35 -11.32 23.60
CA SER A 326 -12.85 -10.12 24.27
C SER A 326 -12.87 -10.20 25.79
N SER A 327 -13.60 -11.15 26.37
CA SER A 327 -13.76 -11.27 27.82
C SER A 327 -12.60 -12.00 28.49
N THR A 328 -12.20 -11.52 29.68
CA THR A 328 -11.23 -12.20 30.53
C THR A 328 -11.84 -12.30 31.95
N PRO A 329 -12.09 -13.48 32.51
CA PRO A 329 -11.82 -14.82 31.95
C PRO A 329 -12.81 -15.24 30.84
N PHE A 330 -12.33 -16.13 29.96
CA PHE A 330 -13.09 -16.67 28.85
C PHE A 330 -14.37 -17.37 29.33
N GLN A 331 -15.54 -16.92 28.87
CA GLN A 331 -16.84 -17.50 29.21
C GLN A 331 -17.27 -18.51 28.14
N LYS A 332 -17.76 -19.68 28.53
CA LYS A 332 -18.29 -20.66 27.58
C LYS A 332 -19.68 -20.22 27.09
N LEU A 333 -19.81 -20.04 25.78
CA LEU A 333 -21.09 -19.82 25.14
C LEU A 333 -21.88 -21.13 24.98
N PRO A 334 -23.22 -21.09 25.01
CA PRO A 334 -24.05 -22.23 24.63
C PRO A 334 -23.76 -22.68 23.20
N LEU A 335 -23.75 -23.99 22.97
CA LEU A 335 -23.56 -24.57 21.63
C LEU A 335 -24.57 -24.05 20.59
N SER A 336 -25.78 -23.76 21.01
CA SER A 336 -26.82 -23.15 20.14
C SER A 336 -26.43 -21.76 19.64
N THR A 337 -25.79 -20.95 20.45
CA THR A 337 -25.30 -19.62 20.06
C THR A 337 -24.10 -19.75 19.11
N LEU A 338 -23.17 -20.66 19.41
CA LEU A 338 -22.00 -20.92 18.55
C LEU A 338 -22.42 -21.46 17.19
N SER A 339 -23.36 -22.42 17.13
CA SER A 339 -23.84 -22.98 15.86
C SER A 339 -24.64 -22.00 15.00
N ALA A 340 -25.22 -20.98 15.60
CA ALA A 340 -25.90 -19.91 14.87
C ALA A 340 -24.93 -18.85 14.31
N ALA A 341 -23.74 -18.72 14.92
CA ALA A 341 -22.73 -17.73 14.53
C ALA A 341 -21.59 -18.33 13.70
N LEU A 342 -21.24 -19.59 13.94
CA LEU A 342 -20.04 -20.24 13.40
C LEU A 342 -20.39 -21.61 12.83
N LEU A 343 -19.98 -21.85 11.60
CA LEU A 343 -20.00 -23.14 10.96
C LEU A 343 -18.61 -23.75 11.11
N ILE A 344 -18.45 -24.65 12.08
CA ILE A 344 -17.18 -25.33 12.36
C ILE A 344 -17.25 -26.72 11.71
N PRO A 345 -16.35 -27.06 10.77
CA PRO A 345 -16.29 -28.38 10.18
C PRO A 345 -16.16 -29.48 11.25
N GLN A 346 -16.95 -30.53 11.16
CA GLN A 346 -16.92 -31.62 12.14
C GLN A 346 -15.59 -32.40 12.10
N ALA A 347 -14.92 -32.41 10.96
CA ALA A 347 -13.62 -33.03 10.78
C ALA A 347 -12.62 -32.03 10.19
N GLN A 348 -11.46 -31.93 10.81
CA GLN A 348 -10.37 -31.15 10.22
C GLN A 348 -9.81 -31.89 9.00
N PRO A 349 -9.78 -31.26 7.82
CA PRO A 349 -9.19 -31.86 6.64
C PRO A 349 -7.70 -32.12 6.87
N ARG A 350 -7.22 -33.28 6.45
CA ARG A 350 -5.82 -33.69 6.63
C ARG A 350 -4.88 -32.91 5.71
N PHE A 351 -5.37 -32.54 4.53
CA PHE A 351 -4.58 -31.90 3.49
C PHE A 351 -5.18 -30.55 3.09
N PHE A 352 -4.32 -29.60 2.78
CA PHE A 352 -4.74 -28.26 2.35
C PHE A 352 -5.66 -28.24 1.10
N PRO A 353 -5.45 -29.07 0.06
CA PRO A 353 -6.39 -29.15 -1.07
C PRO A 353 -7.80 -29.62 -0.70
N GLU A 354 -7.91 -30.47 0.34
CA GLU A 354 -9.20 -30.91 0.88
C GLU A 354 -9.91 -29.77 1.63
N LEU A 355 -9.15 -29.00 2.41
CA LEU A 355 -9.67 -27.78 3.03
C LEU A 355 -10.26 -26.82 1.99
N LEU A 356 -9.51 -26.55 0.91
CA LEU A 356 -9.97 -25.67 -0.15
C LEU A 356 -11.20 -26.20 -0.88
N TYR A 357 -11.27 -27.53 -1.07
CA TYR A 357 -12.44 -28.15 -1.65
C TYR A 357 -13.66 -27.93 -0.76
N ASN A 358 -13.55 -28.18 0.54
CA ASN A 358 -14.64 -27.99 1.50
C ASN A 358 -15.10 -26.53 1.54
N VAL A 359 -14.16 -25.56 1.60
CA VAL A 359 -14.48 -24.13 1.56
C VAL A 359 -15.26 -23.77 0.28
N CYS A 360 -14.85 -24.26 -0.89
CA CYS A 360 -15.55 -23.99 -2.14
C CYS A 360 -16.96 -24.62 -2.17
N GLN A 361 -17.12 -25.80 -1.58
CA GLN A 361 -18.42 -26.45 -1.45
C GLN A 361 -19.37 -25.64 -0.57
N GLU A 362 -18.91 -25.25 0.62
CA GLU A 362 -19.69 -24.42 1.55
C GLU A 362 -20.12 -23.08 0.90
N ILE A 363 -19.20 -22.41 0.19
CA ILE A 363 -19.53 -21.17 -0.54
C ILE A 363 -20.61 -21.45 -1.61
N SER A 364 -20.46 -22.54 -2.35
CA SER A 364 -21.42 -22.90 -3.40
C SER A 364 -22.80 -23.20 -2.82
N GLU A 365 -22.86 -23.87 -1.68
CA GLU A 365 -24.11 -24.15 -0.96
C GLU A 365 -24.76 -22.88 -0.42
N LEU A 366 -23.97 -21.95 0.16
CA LEU A 366 -24.48 -20.64 0.61
C LEU A 366 -25.08 -19.85 -0.55
N VAL A 367 -24.42 -19.80 -1.70
CA VAL A 367 -24.93 -19.09 -2.89
C VAL A 367 -26.20 -19.76 -3.43
N GLN A 368 -26.25 -21.09 -3.49
CA GLN A 368 -27.45 -21.85 -3.89
C GLN A 368 -28.63 -21.62 -2.94
N ASN A 369 -28.35 -21.44 -1.64
CA ASN A 369 -29.35 -21.14 -0.63
C ASN A 369 -29.77 -19.67 -0.59
N GLY A 370 -29.29 -18.84 -1.54
CA GLY A 370 -29.73 -17.46 -1.74
C GLY A 370 -28.83 -16.39 -1.12
N THR A 371 -27.67 -16.74 -0.54
CA THR A 371 -26.71 -15.75 -0.07
C THR A 371 -26.01 -15.11 -1.28
N PRO A 372 -26.06 -13.79 -1.45
CA PRO A 372 -25.39 -13.12 -2.57
C PRO A 372 -23.88 -13.33 -2.51
N ALA A 373 -23.23 -13.66 -3.63
CA ALA A 373 -21.79 -13.95 -3.67
C ALA A 373 -20.94 -12.77 -3.17
N HIS A 374 -21.38 -11.52 -3.36
CA HIS A 374 -20.68 -10.32 -2.90
C HIS A 374 -20.75 -10.09 -1.38
N GLU A 375 -21.60 -10.82 -0.67
CA GLU A 375 -21.65 -10.81 0.80
C GLU A 375 -20.77 -11.87 1.45
N ILE A 376 -20.11 -12.72 0.64
CA ILE A 376 -19.24 -13.79 1.14
C ILE A 376 -17.78 -13.35 1.03
N ALA A 377 -17.06 -13.33 2.16
CA ALA A 377 -15.63 -13.04 2.21
C ALA A 377 -14.83 -14.26 2.68
N VAL A 378 -13.73 -14.55 1.97
CA VAL A 378 -12.74 -15.56 2.37
C VAL A 378 -11.53 -14.85 2.94
N LEU A 379 -11.23 -15.06 4.22
CA LEU A 379 -10.08 -14.47 4.90
C LEU A 379 -8.98 -15.53 5.07
N SER A 380 -7.75 -15.16 4.74
CA SER A 380 -6.57 -16.00 4.95
C SER A 380 -5.43 -15.15 5.54
N PRO A 381 -4.67 -15.66 6.53
CA PRO A 381 -3.50 -14.98 7.06
C PRO A 381 -2.44 -14.67 6.00
N PHE A 382 -2.34 -15.51 4.99
CA PHE A 382 -1.46 -15.35 3.84
C PHE A 382 -2.18 -15.78 2.56
N LEU A 383 -2.41 -14.83 1.68
CA LEU A 383 -3.07 -15.07 0.40
C LEU A 383 -2.02 -15.37 -0.68
N SER A 384 -1.62 -16.64 -0.80
CA SER A 384 -0.67 -17.10 -1.82
C SER A 384 -1.29 -17.20 -3.22
N ASP A 385 -0.46 -17.10 -4.28
CA ASP A 385 -0.93 -17.26 -5.66
C ASP A 385 -1.62 -18.61 -5.93
N PRO A 386 -1.08 -19.76 -5.45
CA PRO A 386 -1.77 -21.04 -5.58
C PRO A 386 -3.14 -21.05 -4.91
N LEU A 387 -3.30 -20.37 -3.76
CA LEU A 387 -4.59 -20.27 -3.07
C LEU A 387 -5.59 -19.45 -3.90
N VAL A 388 -5.21 -18.27 -4.37
CA VAL A 388 -6.05 -17.42 -5.22
C VAL A 388 -6.45 -18.15 -6.50
N PHE A 389 -5.48 -18.77 -7.18
CA PHE A 389 -5.72 -19.51 -8.41
C PHE A 389 -6.71 -20.66 -8.21
N GLU A 390 -6.52 -21.48 -7.16
CA GLU A 390 -7.36 -22.64 -6.92
C GLU A 390 -8.79 -22.24 -6.51
N LEU A 391 -8.96 -21.23 -5.66
CA LEU A 391 -10.28 -20.68 -5.31
C LEU A 391 -10.99 -20.12 -6.55
N SER A 392 -10.30 -19.27 -7.33
CA SER A 392 -10.89 -18.66 -8.55
C SER A 392 -11.27 -19.72 -9.57
N ARG A 393 -10.41 -20.74 -9.78
CA ARG A 393 -10.67 -21.86 -10.69
C ARG A 393 -11.89 -22.71 -10.26
N ARG A 394 -11.99 -23.02 -8.96
CA ARG A 394 -13.08 -23.88 -8.46
C ARG A 394 -14.42 -23.14 -8.42
N LEU A 395 -14.44 -21.94 -7.85
CA LEU A 395 -15.65 -21.13 -7.76
C LEU A 395 -16.10 -20.64 -9.14
N GLY A 396 -15.15 -20.28 -10.04
CA GLY A 396 -15.46 -19.93 -11.41
C GLY A 396 -16.15 -21.06 -12.20
N LYS A 397 -15.79 -22.34 -11.95
CA LYS A 397 -16.52 -23.50 -12.52
C LYS A 397 -17.95 -23.60 -12.02
N ALA A 398 -18.22 -23.11 -10.82
CA ALA A 398 -19.57 -23.02 -10.25
C ALA A 398 -20.31 -21.72 -10.67
N GLY A 399 -19.70 -20.88 -11.53
CA GLY A 399 -20.28 -19.60 -11.97
C GLY A 399 -20.20 -18.48 -10.91
N ILE A 400 -19.39 -18.65 -9.87
CA ILE A 400 -19.24 -17.69 -8.77
C ILE A 400 -17.97 -16.86 -9.04
N PRO A 401 -18.10 -15.53 -9.31
CA PRO A 401 -16.96 -14.66 -9.53
C PRO A 401 -16.17 -14.44 -8.21
N VAL A 402 -14.85 -14.42 -8.32
CA VAL A 402 -13.94 -14.17 -7.18
C VAL A 402 -13.13 -12.91 -7.44
N GLN A 403 -13.13 -12.00 -6.48
CA GLN A 403 -12.29 -10.81 -6.49
C GLN A 403 -11.34 -10.85 -5.30
N THR A 404 -10.07 -10.53 -5.51
CA THR A 404 -9.07 -10.47 -4.43
C THR A 404 -8.75 -9.02 -4.06
N LEU A 405 -8.67 -8.75 -2.75
CA LEU A 405 -8.17 -7.48 -2.20
C LEU A 405 -6.67 -7.54 -1.88
N ARG A 406 -6.00 -8.60 -2.33
CA ARG A 406 -4.56 -8.72 -2.17
C ARG A 406 -3.86 -7.52 -2.81
N PRO A 407 -2.85 -6.90 -2.15
CA PRO A 407 -1.96 -5.97 -2.82
C PRO A 407 -1.37 -6.64 -4.07
N SER A 408 -1.30 -5.92 -5.18
CA SER A 408 -0.68 -6.43 -6.41
C SER A 408 0.73 -6.95 -6.11
N LEU A 409 1.14 -8.02 -6.77
CA LEU A 409 2.52 -8.47 -6.76
C LEU A 409 3.44 -7.31 -7.13
N ALA A 410 4.66 -7.31 -6.60
CA ALA A 410 5.67 -6.39 -7.06
C ALA A 410 5.78 -6.51 -8.59
N LEU A 411 5.83 -5.39 -9.30
CA LEU A 411 5.88 -5.39 -10.76
C LEU A 411 6.98 -6.31 -11.31
N ASN A 412 8.14 -6.32 -10.66
CA ASN A 412 9.25 -7.19 -11.04
C ASN A 412 9.00 -8.69 -10.80
N ALA A 413 7.95 -9.09 -10.13
CA ALA A 413 7.53 -10.49 -10.00
C ALA A 413 6.55 -10.94 -11.10
N ASN A 414 6.04 -9.99 -11.90
CA ASN A 414 5.11 -10.28 -12.97
C ASN A 414 5.86 -10.77 -14.22
N PRO A 415 5.49 -11.94 -14.79
CA PRO A 415 6.19 -12.50 -15.95
C PRO A 415 6.19 -11.61 -17.19
N HIS A 416 5.10 -10.88 -17.48
CA HIS A 416 5.04 -9.95 -18.61
C HIS A 416 5.99 -8.76 -18.39
N VAL A 417 6.00 -8.20 -17.19
CA VAL A 417 6.91 -7.11 -16.82
C VAL A 417 8.36 -7.56 -16.89
N GLN A 418 8.68 -8.75 -16.35
CA GLN A 418 10.04 -9.32 -16.44
C GLN A 418 10.45 -9.52 -17.90
N THR A 419 9.54 -9.99 -18.76
CA THR A 419 9.80 -10.13 -20.20
C THR A 419 10.19 -8.80 -20.82
N VAL A 420 9.38 -7.75 -20.61
CA VAL A 420 9.63 -6.41 -21.16
C VAL A 420 10.96 -5.85 -20.65
N LEU A 421 11.25 -5.95 -19.34
CA LEU A 421 12.50 -5.46 -18.76
C LEU A 421 13.72 -6.24 -19.24
N THR A 422 13.61 -7.55 -19.41
CA THR A 422 14.68 -8.40 -19.97
C THR A 422 14.98 -8.01 -21.43
N LEU A 423 13.94 -7.81 -22.24
CA LEU A 423 14.11 -7.37 -23.63
C LEU A 423 14.69 -5.95 -23.72
N ALA A 424 14.30 -5.04 -22.82
CA ALA A 424 14.90 -3.72 -22.72
C ALA A 424 16.39 -3.80 -22.37
N SER A 425 16.78 -4.64 -21.41
CA SER A 425 18.19 -4.85 -21.05
C SER A 425 19.04 -5.38 -22.21
N LEU A 426 18.44 -6.20 -23.08
CA LEU A 426 19.10 -6.69 -24.30
C LEU A 426 19.15 -5.61 -25.42
N ALA A 427 18.17 -4.71 -25.49
CA ALA A 427 18.17 -3.59 -26.43
C ALA A 427 19.19 -2.49 -26.06
N TYR A 428 19.47 -2.34 -24.76
CA TYR A 428 20.36 -1.29 -24.23
C TYR A 428 21.57 -1.84 -23.49
N PRO A 429 22.56 -2.42 -24.18
CA PRO A 429 23.79 -2.97 -23.56
C PRO A 429 24.58 -1.91 -22.76
N ALA A 430 24.43 -0.63 -23.10
CA ALA A 430 25.07 0.49 -22.41
C ALA A 430 24.66 0.60 -20.91
N TRP A 431 23.53 0.02 -20.52
CA TRP A 431 23.15 -0.04 -19.11
C TRP A 431 24.02 -0.96 -18.26
N GLN A 432 24.83 -1.81 -18.87
CA GLN A 432 25.69 -2.79 -18.17
C GLN A 432 24.91 -3.73 -17.23
N MET A 433 23.66 -4.03 -17.57
CA MET A 433 22.76 -4.90 -16.84
C MET A 433 22.33 -6.11 -17.69
N PRO A 434 23.25 -6.94 -18.18
CA PRO A 434 22.88 -8.08 -19.01
C PRO A 434 22.05 -9.08 -18.19
N PRO A 435 20.90 -9.54 -18.71
CA PRO A 435 20.06 -10.52 -18.04
C PRO A 435 20.77 -11.88 -17.94
N ASP A 436 20.41 -12.68 -16.95
CA ASP A 436 20.90 -14.05 -16.88
C ASP A 436 20.21 -14.95 -17.92
N LEU A 437 20.78 -16.13 -18.12
CA LEU A 437 20.27 -17.12 -19.07
C LEU A 437 18.80 -17.48 -18.77
N PHE A 438 18.46 -17.69 -17.51
CA PHE A 438 17.10 -18.09 -17.12
C PHE A 438 16.08 -16.99 -17.40
N GLN A 439 16.40 -15.74 -17.07
CA GLN A 439 15.57 -14.58 -17.39
C GLN A 439 15.35 -14.44 -18.90
N THR A 440 16.42 -14.59 -19.68
CA THR A 440 16.35 -14.50 -21.15
C THR A 440 15.53 -15.62 -21.76
N GLN A 441 15.70 -16.86 -21.28
CA GLN A 441 14.91 -18.01 -21.74
C GLN A 441 13.42 -17.81 -21.42
N ALA A 442 13.10 -17.40 -20.20
CA ALA A 442 11.72 -17.12 -19.79
C ALA A 442 11.09 -16.01 -20.65
N ALA A 443 11.81 -14.91 -20.86
CA ALA A 443 11.34 -13.78 -21.65
C ALA A 443 11.07 -14.19 -23.11
N LEU A 444 11.98 -14.91 -23.74
CA LEU A 444 11.80 -15.40 -25.11
C LEU A 444 10.65 -16.40 -25.22
N SER A 445 10.49 -17.30 -24.24
CA SER A 445 9.39 -18.29 -24.25
C SER A 445 8.02 -17.66 -24.06
N ILE A 446 7.93 -16.55 -23.32
CA ILE A 446 6.69 -15.78 -23.15
C ILE A 446 6.41 -14.90 -24.40
N ALA A 447 7.43 -14.26 -24.94
CA ALA A 447 7.28 -13.39 -26.10
C ALA A 447 6.96 -14.17 -27.39
N ILE A 448 7.55 -15.36 -27.58
CA ILE A 448 7.45 -16.14 -28.82
C ILE A 448 6.70 -17.45 -28.56
N PRO A 449 5.43 -17.57 -28.96
CA PRO A 449 4.66 -18.80 -28.83
C PRO A 449 5.37 -19.99 -29.48
N ARG A 450 5.31 -21.16 -28.84
CA ARG A 450 5.95 -22.43 -29.26
C ARG A 450 7.48 -22.46 -29.13
N LEU A 451 8.12 -21.39 -28.64
CA LEU A 451 9.52 -21.43 -28.24
C LEU A 451 9.61 -21.95 -26.80
N ASP A 452 9.78 -23.27 -26.68
CA ASP A 452 9.94 -23.91 -25.36
C ASP A 452 11.31 -23.63 -24.73
N PRO A 453 11.47 -23.86 -23.41
CA PRO A 453 12.72 -23.60 -22.71
C PRO A 453 13.94 -24.35 -23.26
N LEU A 454 13.74 -25.54 -23.85
CA LEU A 454 14.84 -26.31 -24.45
C LEU A 454 15.35 -25.68 -25.74
N ARG A 455 14.44 -25.29 -26.63
CA ARG A 455 14.79 -24.58 -27.87
C ARG A 455 15.37 -23.21 -27.57
N SER A 456 14.82 -22.50 -26.58
CA SER A 456 15.36 -21.24 -26.10
C SER A 456 16.81 -21.40 -25.58
N HIS A 457 17.08 -22.47 -24.83
CA HIS A 457 18.43 -22.79 -24.38
C HIS A 457 19.39 -23.05 -25.55
N LEU A 458 18.95 -23.83 -26.54
CA LEU A 458 19.78 -24.12 -27.73
C LEU A 458 20.11 -22.85 -28.52
N LEU A 459 19.16 -21.95 -28.69
CA LEU A 459 19.38 -20.63 -29.31
C LEU A 459 20.45 -19.81 -28.58
N LEU A 460 20.40 -19.78 -27.24
CA LEU A 460 21.25 -18.92 -26.45
C LEU A 460 22.63 -19.51 -26.11
N LYS A 461 22.82 -20.82 -26.35
CA LYS A 461 24.03 -21.57 -25.90
C LYS A 461 25.37 -20.92 -26.26
N GLN A 462 25.43 -20.25 -27.41
CA GLN A 462 26.65 -19.59 -27.89
C GLN A 462 26.80 -18.13 -27.41
N ALA A 463 25.73 -17.56 -26.87
CA ALA A 463 25.67 -16.17 -26.40
C ALA A 463 25.87 -16.04 -24.88
N ILE A 464 26.10 -17.16 -24.20
CA ILE A 464 26.26 -17.20 -22.73
C ILE A 464 27.71 -16.83 -22.38
N SER A 465 27.87 -15.83 -21.54
CA SER A 465 29.16 -15.50 -20.91
C SER A 465 29.51 -16.47 -19.77
N ASP A 466 30.77 -16.42 -19.31
CA ASP A 466 31.26 -17.24 -18.19
C ASP A 466 30.44 -16.99 -16.90
N ASP A 467 29.86 -15.80 -16.73
CA ASP A 467 28.99 -15.41 -15.61
C ASP A 467 27.51 -15.79 -15.80
N ASN A 468 27.22 -16.67 -16.75
CA ASN A 468 25.85 -17.09 -17.09
C ASN A 468 24.92 -15.93 -17.53
N ARG A 469 25.47 -14.90 -18.15
CA ARG A 469 24.76 -13.72 -18.66
C ARG A 469 24.62 -13.76 -20.18
N VAL A 470 23.55 -13.16 -20.70
CA VAL A 470 23.31 -13.02 -22.13
C VAL A 470 23.41 -11.54 -22.48
N THR A 471 24.41 -11.19 -23.29
CA THR A 471 24.65 -9.80 -23.71
C THR A 471 23.98 -9.46 -25.05
N THR A 472 23.85 -10.44 -25.94
CA THR A 472 23.31 -10.28 -27.28
C THR A 472 22.51 -11.52 -27.69
N LEU A 473 21.53 -11.34 -28.54
CA LEU A 473 20.79 -12.46 -29.15
C LEU A 473 21.51 -12.89 -30.45
N PRO A 474 21.92 -14.18 -30.59
CA PRO A 474 22.63 -14.64 -31.78
C PRO A 474 21.72 -14.67 -33.02
N LEU A 475 22.32 -14.55 -34.18
CA LEU A 475 21.64 -14.78 -35.48
C LEU A 475 21.35 -16.28 -35.63
N ILE A 476 20.19 -16.61 -36.18
CA ILE A 476 19.89 -18.02 -36.50
C ILE A 476 20.85 -18.57 -37.57
N GLU A 477 21.30 -17.74 -38.46
CA GLU A 477 22.27 -18.09 -39.52
C GLU A 477 23.64 -18.47 -38.95
N ASP A 478 24.02 -17.94 -37.79
CA ASP A 478 25.28 -18.22 -37.13
C ASP A 478 25.24 -19.51 -36.27
N LEU A 479 24.05 -20.10 -36.10
CA LEU A 479 23.90 -21.33 -35.32
C LEU A 479 24.35 -22.55 -36.13
N PRO A 480 24.92 -23.56 -35.44
CA PRO A 480 25.20 -24.85 -36.05
C PRO A 480 23.94 -25.44 -36.70
N GLU A 481 24.11 -26.08 -37.85
CA GLU A 481 23.01 -26.68 -38.63
C GLU A 481 22.17 -27.68 -37.78
N GLU A 482 22.85 -28.41 -36.86
CA GLU A 482 22.20 -29.33 -35.93
C GLU A 482 21.23 -28.65 -34.95
N ILE A 483 21.42 -27.35 -34.67
CA ILE A 483 20.57 -26.56 -33.79
C ILE A 483 19.49 -25.87 -34.62
N SER A 484 19.85 -25.24 -35.75
CA SER A 484 18.91 -24.48 -36.59
C SER A 484 17.77 -25.36 -37.13
N VAL A 485 18.04 -26.61 -37.49
CA VAL A 485 17.02 -27.60 -37.94
C VAL A 485 16.00 -27.95 -36.84
N ARG A 486 16.35 -27.80 -35.57
CA ARG A 486 15.43 -28.08 -34.44
C ARG A 486 14.48 -26.93 -34.11
N ILE A 487 14.68 -25.78 -34.74
CA ILE A 487 13.85 -24.59 -34.54
C ILE A 487 12.84 -24.51 -35.68
N PRO A 488 11.52 -24.59 -35.43
CA PRO A 488 10.53 -24.45 -36.47
C PRO A 488 10.65 -23.11 -37.19
N GLN A 489 10.43 -23.11 -38.49
CA GLN A 489 10.63 -21.94 -39.34
C GLN A 489 9.80 -20.72 -38.89
N ASP A 490 8.58 -20.95 -38.40
CA ASP A 490 7.70 -19.90 -37.85
C ASP A 490 8.24 -19.30 -36.55
N VAL A 491 8.87 -20.10 -35.69
CA VAL A 491 9.53 -19.65 -34.46
C VAL A 491 10.81 -18.88 -34.80
N ALA A 492 11.60 -19.39 -35.77
CA ALA A 492 12.81 -18.75 -36.28
C ALA A 492 12.52 -17.34 -36.81
N HIS A 493 11.46 -17.22 -37.64
CA HIS A 493 11.05 -15.92 -38.17
C HIS A 493 10.65 -14.91 -37.09
N ARG A 494 9.87 -15.32 -36.09
CA ARG A 494 9.47 -14.44 -34.98
C ARG A 494 10.67 -14.03 -34.12
N TYR A 495 11.57 -14.97 -33.88
CA TYR A 495 12.80 -14.68 -33.15
C TYR A 495 13.66 -13.63 -33.87
N GLU A 496 13.89 -13.79 -35.17
CA GLU A 496 14.65 -12.83 -35.96
C GLU A 496 13.94 -11.46 -36.07
N THR A 497 12.61 -11.45 -36.13
CA THR A 497 11.82 -10.22 -36.08
C THR A 497 12.04 -9.47 -34.79
N LEU A 498 11.93 -10.17 -33.65
CA LEU A 498 12.16 -9.59 -32.34
C LEU A 498 13.61 -9.10 -32.18
N ARG A 499 14.59 -9.97 -32.53
CA ARG A 499 16.02 -9.65 -32.45
C ARG A 499 16.39 -8.41 -33.28
N SER A 500 15.92 -8.36 -34.54
CA SER A 500 16.19 -7.23 -35.42
C SER A 500 15.57 -5.93 -34.92
N TRP A 501 14.36 -6.02 -34.36
CA TRP A 501 13.68 -4.87 -33.76
C TRP A 501 14.47 -4.33 -32.56
N LEU A 502 14.91 -5.21 -31.65
CA LEU A 502 15.72 -4.83 -30.49
C LEU A 502 17.05 -4.20 -30.91
N ALA A 503 17.72 -4.75 -31.95
CA ALA A 503 18.98 -4.22 -32.45
C ALA A 503 18.83 -2.84 -33.15
N SER A 504 17.62 -2.47 -33.59
CA SER A 504 17.33 -1.18 -34.22
C SER A 504 16.86 -0.10 -33.22
N SER A 505 16.82 -0.38 -31.94
CA SER A 505 16.36 0.56 -30.92
C SER A 505 17.31 1.74 -30.76
N ASP A 506 16.76 2.94 -30.59
CA ASP A 506 17.53 4.17 -30.39
C ASP A 506 18.09 4.19 -28.94
N PRO A 507 19.40 4.31 -28.74
CA PRO A 507 19.99 4.38 -27.40
C PRO A 507 19.50 5.55 -26.52
N ASP A 508 19.06 6.64 -27.15
CA ASP A 508 18.60 7.85 -26.46
C ASP A 508 17.07 7.90 -26.27
N GLU A 509 16.35 6.86 -26.69
CA GLU A 509 14.89 6.79 -26.59
C GLU A 509 14.46 6.66 -25.11
N PRO A 510 13.47 7.46 -24.64
CA PRO A 510 12.91 7.31 -23.29
C PRO A 510 12.32 5.90 -23.09
N LEU A 511 12.55 5.30 -21.91
CA LEU A 511 12.15 3.92 -21.64
C LEU A 511 10.63 3.69 -21.75
N ASP A 512 9.80 4.63 -21.32
CA ASP A 512 8.35 4.56 -21.46
C ASP A 512 7.91 4.52 -22.92
N TYR A 513 8.62 5.24 -23.78
CA TYR A 513 8.37 5.24 -25.22
C TYR A 513 8.83 3.93 -25.87
N PHE A 514 10.04 3.45 -25.50
CA PHE A 514 10.54 2.15 -25.92
C PHE A 514 9.57 1.01 -25.54
N ILE A 515 9.10 0.98 -24.28
CA ILE A 515 8.15 -0.05 -23.80
C ILE A 515 6.85 0.00 -24.59
N SER A 516 6.32 1.20 -24.85
CA SER A 516 5.09 1.37 -25.63
C SER A 516 5.26 0.85 -27.07
N ARG A 517 6.38 1.15 -27.72
CA ARG A 517 6.71 0.68 -29.06
C ARG A 517 6.96 -0.83 -29.09
N LEU A 518 7.74 -1.37 -28.15
CA LEU A 518 7.97 -2.81 -28.07
C LEU A 518 6.65 -3.58 -27.95
N PHE A 519 5.73 -3.06 -27.14
CA PHE A 519 4.39 -3.64 -27.01
C PHE A 519 3.60 -3.52 -28.32
N SER A 520 3.47 -2.32 -28.89
CA SER A 520 2.63 -2.08 -30.07
C SER A 520 3.16 -2.72 -31.34
N ASP A 521 4.47 -2.63 -31.57
CA ASP A 521 5.08 -3.03 -32.86
C ASP A 521 5.36 -4.54 -32.92
N VAL A 522 5.60 -5.17 -31.74
CA VAL A 522 6.03 -6.57 -31.66
C VAL A 522 5.14 -7.42 -30.77
N LEU A 523 5.15 -7.18 -29.45
CA LEU A 523 4.62 -8.15 -28.49
C LEU A 523 3.10 -8.36 -28.57
N SER A 524 2.33 -7.33 -28.93
CA SER A 524 0.87 -7.39 -29.12
C SER A 524 0.43 -7.87 -30.50
N GLN A 525 1.37 -8.13 -31.42
CA GLN A 525 1.02 -8.63 -32.74
C GLN A 525 0.43 -10.06 -32.63
N PRO A 526 -0.51 -10.45 -33.50
CA PRO A 526 -1.28 -11.70 -33.39
C PRO A 526 -0.45 -12.98 -33.30
N TRP A 527 0.80 -12.94 -33.71
CA TRP A 527 1.75 -14.07 -33.69
C TRP A 527 2.75 -14.02 -32.56
N PHE A 528 2.65 -13.06 -31.64
CA PHE A 528 3.45 -12.96 -30.44
C PHE A 528 2.63 -13.27 -29.17
N GLY A 529 3.32 -13.65 -28.10
CA GLY A 529 2.68 -14.23 -26.91
C GLY A 529 1.81 -13.26 -26.10
N PHE A 530 2.04 -11.95 -26.20
CA PHE A 530 1.23 -10.97 -25.47
C PHE A 530 -0.16 -10.75 -26.12
N ALA A 531 -0.30 -11.06 -27.42
CA ALA A 531 -1.59 -10.97 -28.11
C ALA A 531 -2.65 -11.93 -27.52
N GLU A 532 -2.22 -13.06 -26.96
CA GLU A 532 -3.10 -14.08 -26.39
C GLU A 532 -3.42 -13.83 -24.90
N SER A 533 -2.76 -12.85 -24.28
CA SER A 533 -2.92 -12.55 -22.85
C SER A 533 -3.64 -11.23 -22.62
N GLN A 534 -4.85 -11.28 -22.08
CA GLN A 534 -5.60 -10.08 -21.67
C GLN A 534 -4.86 -9.26 -20.60
N LEU A 535 -4.06 -9.90 -19.76
CA LEU A 535 -3.32 -9.25 -18.67
C LEU A 535 -2.04 -8.56 -19.15
N ALA A 536 -1.46 -8.97 -20.29
CA ALA A 536 -0.20 -8.41 -20.76
C ALA A 536 -0.27 -6.90 -21.06
N GLY A 537 -1.39 -6.43 -21.59
CA GLY A 537 -1.65 -5.00 -21.83
C GLY A 537 -1.74 -4.19 -20.53
N GLU A 538 -2.48 -4.71 -19.54
CA GLU A 538 -2.60 -4.07 -18.22
C GLU A 538 -1.27 -4.03 -17.48
N ASP A 539 -0.51 -5.12 -17.50
CA ASP A 539 0.80 -5.22 -16.85
C ASP A 539 1.83 -4.27 -17.48
N THR A 540 1.81 -4.15 -18.82
CA THR A 540 2.68 -3.22 -19.56
C THR A 540 2.29 -1.77 -19.25
N ALA A 541 1.00 -1.44 -19.20
CA ALA A 541 0.51 -0.11 -18.84
C ALA A 541 0.95 0.27 -17.40
N ARG A 542 0.83 -0.63 -16.44
CA ARG A 542 1.30 -0.40 -15.07
C ARG A 542 2.81 -0.17 -14.99
N LEU A 543 3.60 -0.87 -15.81
CA LEU A 543 5.04 -0.65 -15.87
C LEU A 543 5.35 0.76 -16.40
N ILE A 544 4.67 1.21 -17.46
CA ILE A 544 4.81 2.56 -18.02
C ILE A 544 4.40 3.61 -16.99
N GLU A 545 3.26 3.46 -16.33
CA GLU A 545 2.78 4.36 -15.28
C GLU A 545 3.81 4.48 -14.14
N SER A 546 4.31 3.35 -13.66
CA SER A 546 5.34 3.33 -12.61
C SER A 546 6.63 4.01 -13.04
N TYR A 547 7.06 3.84 -14.29
CA TYR A 547 8.23 4.54 -14.82
C TYR A 547 7.97 6.05 -14.96
N GLN A 548 6.80 6.45 -15.45
CA GLN A 548 6.44 7.87 -15.55
C GLN A 548 6.33 8.53 -14.18
N GLU A 549 5.76 7.87 -13.18
CA GLU A 549 5.80 8.32 -11.79
C GLU A 549 7.24 8.48 -11.29
N PHE A 550 8.11 7.53 -11.60
CA PHE A 550 9.54 7.59 -11.26
C PHE A 550 10.26 8.75 -11.98
N LYS A 551 9.93 9.02 -13.25
CA LYS A 551 10.52 10.10 -14.04
C LYS A 551 10.08 11.49 -13.55
N LEU A 552 8.89 11.61 -12.95
CA LEU A 552 8.39 12.83 -12.31
C LEU A 552 9.00 13.04 -10.91
N LEU A 553 9.61 12.02 -10.34
CA LEU A 553 10.42 12.08 -9.11
C LEU A 553 11.86 12.50 -9.41
#